data_59bb6a3a4c2371f5ab21783bb583874b
#
_entry.id   59bb6a3a4c2371f5ab21783bb583874b
#
_cell.length_a   1.000
_cell.length_b   1.000
_cell.length_c   1.000
_cell.angle_alpha   90.00
_cell.angle_beta   90.00
_cell.angle_gamma   90.00
#
_symmetry.space_group_name_H-M   'P 1'
#
loop_
_entity.id
_entity.type
_entity.pdbx_description
1 polymer ?
#
loop_
_entity_poly.entity_id
_entity_poly.type
_entity_poly.pdbx_seq_one_letter_code
_entity_poly.pdbx_strand_id
1 'polypeptide(L)'
;MSEQTNTAEAFIRKRFETFKKLSEETSPEKAMQTMFKGYAAQIKQRMEPYLKKPTLAEGLREAVAEFNKNGWDMDVVDLSNKGIDGALEIQRFCPAGNIHKEFGYESPCFLICDPDGPAIKEAFPNLKAETLCRQSEGACVCMFKFERPS
;
A
#
# COMPACT_ATOMS: atom_id res chain seq x y z
N MET A 1 10.55 18.48 12.01
CA MET A 1 9.96 17.22 11.52
C MET A 1 8.80 16.86 12.45
N SER A 2 7.67 16.49 11.87
CA SER A 2 6.52 16.09 12.69
C SER A 2 6.73 14.68 13.26
N GLU A 3 6.21 14.42 14.45
CA GLU A 3 6.21 13.09 15.07
C GLU A 3 5.57 12.02 14.17
N GLN A 4 4.65 12.42 13.31
CA GLN A 4 3.92 11.57 12.37
C GLN A 4 4.83 10.95 11.30
N THR A 5 5.76 11.73 10.74
CA THR A 5 6.73 11.23 9.76
C THR A 5 7.65 10.17 10.38
N ASN A 6 8.08 10.41 11.61
CA ASN A 6 8.90 9.47 12.36
C ASN A 6 8.17 8.14 12.62
N THR A 7 6.84 8.18 12.81
CA THR A 7 6.03 6.98 13.05
C THR A 7 5.97 6.08 11.82
N ALA A 8 5.75 6.64 10.63
CA ALA A 8 5.71 5.88 9.39
C ALA A 8 7.07 5.26 9.05
N GLU A 9 8.14 6.04 9.14
CA GLU A 9 9.50 5.55 8.92
C GLU A 9 9.86 4.44 9.91
N ALA A 10 9.52 4.61 11.19
CA ALA A 10 9.78 3.60 12.23
C ALA A 10 9.04 2.29 11.92
N PHE A 11 7.79 2.36 11.48
CA PHE A 11 7.00 1.19 11.09
C PHE A 11 7.63 0.47 9.90
N ILE A 12 8.02 1.21 8.87
CA ILE A 12 8.64 0.67 7.66
C ILE A 12 10.00 0.03 8.01
N ARG A 13 10.82 0.73 8.78
CA ARG A 13 12.13 0.24 9.22
C ARG A 13 12.00 -1.06 10.02
N LYS A 14 11.02 -1.14 10.92
CA LYS A 14 10.72 -2.35 11.68
C LYS A 14 10.36 -3.53 10.78
N ARG A 15 9.60 -3.28 9.71
CA ARG A 15 9.22 -4.32 8.74
C ARG A 15 10.45 -4.88 8.02
N PHE A 16 11.38 -4.01 7.60
CA PHE A 16 12.65 -4.45 7.00
C PHE A 16 13.55 -5.22 7.98
N GLU A 17 13.67 -4.74 9.21
CA GLU A 17 14.43 -5.45 10.26
C GLU A 17 13.88 -6.85 10.49
N THR A 18 12.57 -6.98 10.61
CA THR A 18 11.88 -8.26 10.83
C THR A 18 12.12 -9.21 9.66
N PHE A 19 11.95 -8.71 8.43
CA PHE A 19 12.18 -9.52 7.23
C PHE A 19 13.62 -10.01 7.14
N LYS A 20 14.58 -9.13 7.37
CA LYS A 20 16.01 -9.48 7.33
C LYS A 20 16.33 -10.57 8.36
N LYS A 21 15.89 -10.39 9.60
CA LYS A 21 16.10 -11.36 10.67
C LYS A 21 15.50 -12.73 10.34
N LEU A 22 14.23 -12.76 9.95
CA LEU A 22 13.55 -14.01 9.59
C LEU A 22 14.18 -14.69 8.37
N SER A 23 14.64 -13.89 7.39
CA SER A 23 15.31 -14.43 6.20
C SER A 23 16.64 -15.09 6.54
N GLU A 24 17.40 -14.54 7.48
CA GLU A 24 18.66 -15.12 7.96
C GLU A 24 18.42 -16.37 8.80
N GLU A 25 17.36 -16.41 9.59
CA GLU A 25 17.00 -17.56 10.44
C GLU A 25 16.36 -18.72 9.64
N THR A 26 15.69 -18.43 8.55
CA THR A 26 14.96 -19.41 7.73
C THR A 26 15.32 -19.27 6.25
N SER A 27 14.49 -18.56 5.50
CA SER A 27 14.71 -18.19 4.09
C SER A 27 13.85 -16.96 3.76
N PRO A 28 14.14 -16.22 2.66
CA PRO A 28 13.29 -15.12 2.23
C PRO A 28 11.83 -15.53 2.00
N GLU A 29 11.58 -16.69 1.39
CA GLU A 29 10.23 -17.19 1.14
C GLU A 29 9.47 -17.45 2.44
N LYS A 30 10.12 -18.12 3.41
CA LYS A 30 9.52 -18.40 4.73
C LYS A 30 9.29 -17.12 5.53
N ALA A 31 10.20 -16.16 5.42
CA ALA A 31 10.03 -14.85 6.06
C ALA A 31 8.78 -14.15 5.55
N MET A 32 8.58 -14.12 4.22
CA MET A 32 7.37 -13.54 3.62
C MET A 32 6.11 -14.27 4.09
N GLN A 33 6.10 -15.59 4.09
CA GLN A 33 4.96 -16.39 4.55
C GLN A 33 4.62 -16.10 6.00
N THR A 34 5.63 -16.00 6.86
CA THR A 34 5.44 -15.70 8.29
C THR A 34 4.90 -14.29 8.52
N MET A 35 5.50 -13.29 7.87
CA MET A 35 5.14 -11.89 8.07
C MET A 35 3.74 -11.56 7.55
N PHE A 36 3.34 -12.18 6.45
CA PHE A 36 2.06 -11.88 5.78
C PHE A 36 0.99 -12.95 5.96
N LYS A 37 1.17 -13.86 6.92
CA LYS A 37 0.15 -14.83 7.29
C LYS A 37 -1.10 -14.10 7.80
N GLY A 38 -2.25 -14.40 7.18
CA GLY A 38 -3.51 -13.75 7.55
C GLY A 38 -3.61 -12.28 7.14
N TYR A 39 -2.76 -11.82 6.24
CA TYR A 39 -2.70 -10.41 5.84
C TYR A 39 -3.97 -9.92 5.17
N ALA A 40 -4.67 -10.77 4.41
CA ALA A 40 -5.95 -10.42 3.78
C ALA A 40 -7.00 -10.00 4.81
N ALA A 41 -7.04 -10.66 5.99
CA ALA A 41 -7.95 -10.28 7.06
C ALA A 41 -7.61 -8.90 7.64
N GLN A 42 -6.32 -8.58 7.76
CA GLN A 42 -5.86 -7.27 8.20
C GLN A 42 -6.21 -6.18 7.17
N ILE A 43 -6.01 -6.45 5.89
CA ILE A 43 -6.39 -5.56 4.79
C ILE A 43 -7.90 -5.32 4.80
N LYS A 44 -8.69 -6.37 4.98
CA LYS A 44 -10.16 -6.25 5.07
C LYS A 44 -10.57 -5.32 6.20
N GLN A 45 -10.04 -5.55 7.39
CA GLN A 45 -10.34 -4.73 8.56
C GLN A 45 -9.96 -3.26 8.34
N ARG A 46 -8.80 -3.00 7.73
CA ARG A 46 -8.29 -1.66 7.48
C ARG A 46 -9.07 -0.91 6.39
N MET A 47 -9.40 -1.60 5.29
CA MET A 47 -10.02 -0.96 4.12
C MET A 47 -11.54 -0.92 4.15
N GLU A 48 -12.19 -1.88 4.81
CA GLU A 48 -13.65 -2.02 4.76
C GLU A 48 -14.41 -0.73 5.12
N PRO A 49 -14.04 0.04 6.16
CA PRO A 49 -14.74 1.29 6.47
C PRO A 49 -14.72 2.31 5.32
N TYR A 50 -13.62 2.36 4.57
CA TYR A 50 -13.48 3.27 3.44
C TYR A 50 -14.26 2.77 2.22
N LEU A 51 -14.25 1.45 1.97
CA LEU A 51 -14.94 0.86 0.83
C LEU A 51 -16.47 0.82 1.00
N LYS A 52 -16.97 1.04 2.20
CA LYS A 52 -18.43 1.18 2.45
C LYS A 52 -18.98 2.54 2.06
N LYS A 53 -18.13 3.51 1.74
CA LYS A 53 -18.59 4.82 1.27
C LYS A 53 -19.31 4.70 -0.08
N PRO A 54 -20.19 5.67 -0.43
CA PRO A 54 -20.96 5.60 -1.67
C PRO A 54 -20.10 5.42 -2.92
N THR A 55 -18.92 6.04 -2.98
CA THR A 55 -17.98 5.90 -4.08
C THR A 55 -16.58 5.54 -3.58
N LEU A 56 -15.80 4.89 -4.45
CA LEU A 56 -14.40 4.60 -4.15
C LEU A 56 -13.61 5.88 -3.92
N ALA A 57 -13.85 6.92 -4.70
CA ALA A 57 -13.13 8.19 -4.57
C ALA A 57 -13.34 8.82 -3.19
N GLU A 58 -14.57 8.83 -2.67
CA GLU A 58 -14.85 9.36 -1.32
C GLU A 58 -14.11 8.56 -0.24
N GLY A 59 -14.22 7.24 -0.29
CA GLY A 59 -13.57 6.38 0.69
C GLY A 59 -12.06 6.47 0.64
N LEU A 60 -11.47 6.43 -0.56
CA LEU A 60 -10.02 6.51 -0.72
C LEU A 60 -9.47 7.90 -0.35
N ARG A 61 -10.25 8.97 -0.54
CA ARG A 61 -9.84 10.30 -0.07
C ARG A 61 -9.71 10.35 1.45
N GLU A 62 -10.60 9.71 2.18
CA GLU A 62 -10.49 9.60 3.63
C GLU A 62 -9.27 8.78 4.04
N ALA A 63 -9.04 7.64 3.38
CA ALA A 63 -7.87 6.81 3.64
C ALA A 63 -6.56 7.56 3.35
N VAL A 64 -6.49 8.24 2.21
CA VAL A 64 -5.32 9.02 1.80
C VAL A 64 -5.04 10.18 2.77
N ALA A 65 -6.06 10.82 3.33
CA ALA A 65 -5.88 11.85 4.33
C ALA A 65 -5.12 11.31 5.56
N GLU A 66 -5.39 10.06 5.98
CA GLU A 66 -4.66 9.42 7.07
C GLU A 66 -3.22 9.07 6.67
N PHE A 67 -3.00 8.58 5.45
CA PHE A 67 -1.65 8.36 4.94
C PHE A 67 -0.84 9.65 4.91
N ASN A 68 -1.42 10.73 4.41
CA ASN A 68 -0.72 12.01 4.30
C ASN A 68 -0.30 12.58 5.67
N LYS A 69 -1.08 12.34 6.72
CA LYS A 69 -0.70 12.69 8.10
C LYS A 69 0.53 11.92 8.57
N ASN A 70 0.80 10.75 7.98
CA ASN A 70 1.90 9.87 8.38
C ASN A 70 3.10 9.94 7.42
N GLY A 71 3.17 10.94 6.57
CA GLY A 71 4.34 11.22 5.76
C GLY A 71 4.24 10.86 4.28
N TRP A 72 3.14 10.22 3.84
CA TRP A 72 2.87 10.07 2.41
C TRP A 72 2.43 11.39 1.79
N ASP A 73 2.58 11.51 0.48
CA ASP A 73 1.99 12.59 -0.32
C ASP A 73 1.19 11.95 -1.44
N MET A 74 -0.13 11.88 -1.26
CA MET A 74 -1.05 11.20 -2.15
C MET A 74 -2.27 12.04 -2.47
N ASP A 75 -2.84 11.82 -3.65
CA ASP A 75 -4.13 12.36 -4.08
C ASP A 75 -5.01 11.26 -4.65
N VAL A 76 -6.30 11.54 -4.75
CA VAL A 76 -7.29 10.64 -5.36
C VAL A 76 -8.03 11.38 -6.47
N VAL A 77 -8.13 10.74 -7.63
CA VAL A 77 -8.93 11.22 -8.76
C VAL A 77 -10.11 10.26 -8.96
N ASP A 78 -11.32 10.81 -9.05
CA ASP A 78 -12.52 10.05 -9.37
C ASP A 78 -12.52 9.68 -10.84
N LEU A 79 -12.53 8.38 -11.14
CA LEU A 79 -12.58 7.84 -12.52
C LEU A 79 -13.94 7.20 -12.85
N SER A 80 -14.95 7.42 -12.02
CA SER A 80 -16.26 6.79 -12.20
C SER A 80 -16.85 7.14 -13.58
N ASN A 81 -17.30 6.13 -14.32
CA ASN A 81 -17.80 6.27 -15.68
C ASN A 81 -18.56 5.02 -16.13
N LYS A 82 -19.64 5.21 -16.84
CA LYS A 82 -20.39 4.12 -17.52
C LYS A 82 -20.73 2.93 -16.62
N GLY A 83 -21.25 3.19 -15.43
CA GLY A 83 -21.65 2.13 -14.49
C GLY A 83 -20.48 1.50 -13.73
N ILE A 84 -19.28 2.06 -13.84
CA ILE A 84 -18.11 1.64 -13.06
C ILE A 84 -17.79 2.73 -12.04
N ASP A 85 -17.68 2.32 -10.77
CA ASP A 85 -17.15 3.15 -9.71
C ASP A 85 -15.64 2.97 -9.68
N GLY A 86 -14.91 4.00 -10.09
CA GLY A 86 -13.46 3.95 -10.25
C GLY A 86 -12.76 5.10 -9.55
N ALA A 87 -11.55 4.85 -9.08
CA ALA A 87 -10.70 5.85 -8.48
C ALA A 87 -9.23 5.58 -8.76
N LEU A 88 -8.44 6.63 -8.85
CA LEU A 88 -7.00 6.57 -9.03
C LEU A 88 -6.32 7.22 -7.83
N GLU A 89 -5.46 6.49 -7.15
CA GLU A 89 -4.53 7.04 -6.17
C GLU A 89 -3.24 7.42 -6.89
N ILE A 90 -2.80 8.67 -6.69
CA ILE A 90 -1.53 9.18 -7.19
C ILE A 90 -0.63 9.42 -5.99
N GLN A 91 0.51 8.74 -5.90
CA GLN A 91 1.47 8.87 -4.81
C GLN A 91 2.72 9.56 -5.32
N ARG A 92 2.98 10.77 -4.82
CA ARG A 92 4.17 11.56 -5.15
C ARG A 92 5.35 11.29 -4.24
N PHE A 93 5.09 10.87 -3.01
CA PHE A 93 6.13 10.57 -2.04
C PHE A 93 5.72 9.39 -1.16
N CYS A 94 6.67 8.47 -0.96
CA CYS A 94 6.54 7.31 -0.09
C CYS A 94 7.59 7.40 1.03
N PRO A 95 7.18 7.32 2.33
CA PRO A 95 8.14 7.35 3.44
C PRO A 95 9.14 6.19 3.43
N ALA A 96 8.85 5.11 2.71
CA ALA A 96 9.81 4.01 2.53
C ALA A 96 11.09 4.50 1.85
N GLY A 97 10.96 5.45 0.91
CA GLY A 97 12.08 6.20 0.32
C GLY A 97 13.28 5.34 0.03
N ASN A 98 14.38 5.61 0.72
CA ASN A 98 15.65 4.89 0.61
C ASN A 98 15.93 3.93 1.77
N ILE A 99 14.96 3.69 2.66
CA ILE A 99 15.14 2.80 3.83
C ILE A 99 15.62 1.41 3.40
N HIS A 100 15.06 0.87 2.31
CA HIS A 100 15.44 -0.43 1.78
C HIS A 100 16.93 -0.56 1.50
N LYS A 101 17.58 0.54 1.10
CA LYS A 101 19.04 0.56 0.79
C LYS A 101 19.89 0.33 2.03
N GLU A 102 19.43 0.81 3.19
CA GLU A 102 20.10 0.59 4.47
C GLU A 102 20.21 -0.90 4.82
N PHE A 103 19.26 -1.70 4.30
CA PHE A 103 19.20 -3.14 4.51
C PHE A 103 19.76 -3.96 3.34
N GLY A 104 20.24 -3.29 2.28
CA GLY A 104 20.83 -3.95 1.12
C GLY A 104 19.84 -4.45 0.08
N TYR A 105 18.61 -3.93 0.07
CA TYR A 105 17.58 -4.31 -0.91
C TYR A 105 17.48 -3.27 -2.03
N GLU A 106 17.10 -3.72 -3.22
CA GLU A 106 17.01 -2.86 -4.41
C GLU A 106 15.74 -2.02 -4.46
N SER A 107 14.67 -2.46 -3.80
CA SER A 107 13.36 -1.79 -3.82
C SER A 107 12.64 -1.99 -2.49
N PRO A 108 11.83 -1.01 -2.04
CA PRO A 108 10.99 -1.19 -0.86
C PRO A 108 9.69 -1.94 -1.16
N CYS A 109 9.28 -2.03 -2.42
CA CYS A 109 7.92 -2.40 -2.82
C CYS A 109 7.53 -3.82 -2.42
N PHE A 110 8.47 -4.77 -2.42
CA PHE A 110 8.18 -6.17 -2.07
C PHE A 110 7.68 -6.35 -0.63
N LEU A 111 8.01 -5.42 0.27
CA LEU A 111 7.54 -5.44 1.67
C LEU A 111 6.43 -4.42 1.95
N ILE A 112 6.21 -3.44 1.07
CA ILE A 112 5.29 -2.34 1.34
C ILE A 112 4.02 -2.44 0.48
N CYS A 113 4.15 -2.43 -0.84
CA CYS A 113 3.00 -2.41 -1.76
C CYS A 113 2.66 -3.77 -2.35
N ASP A 114 3.65 -4.59 -2.67
CA ASP A 114 3.41 -5.87 -3.34
C ASP A 114 2.55 -6.85 -2.52
N PRO A 115 2.66 -6.92 -1.18
CA PRO A 115 1.78 -7.79 -0.40
C PRO A 115 0.31 -7.37 -0.43
N ASP A 116 0.03 -6.10 -0.69
CA ASP A 116 -1.33 -5.57 -0.68
C ASP A 116 -2.18 -6.12 -1.84
N GLY A 117 -1.62 -6.25 -3.04
CA GLY A 117 -2.35 -6.69 -4.23
C GLY A 117 -3.10 -8.01 -4.04
N PRO A 118 -2.40 -9.12 -3.75
CA PRO A 118 -3.05 -10.40 -3.49
C PRO A 118 -4.01 -10.37 -2.29
N ALA A 119 -3.66 -9.63 -1.23
CA ALA A 119 -4.49 -9.51 -0.03
C ALA A 119 -5.80 -8.77 -0.32
N ILE A 120 -5.76 -7.71 -1.12
CA ILE A 120 -6.95 -6.96 -1.56
C ILE A 120 -7.86 -7.86 -2.39
N LYS A 121 -7.29 -8.62 -3.32
CA LYS A 121 -8.05 -9.54 -4.17
C LYS A 121 -8.77 -10.61 -3.35
N GLU A 122 -8.10 -11.17 -2.34
CA GLU A 122 -8.71 -12.15 -1.44
C GLU A 122 -9.79 -11.51 -0.55
N ALA A 123 -9.49 -10.35 0.04
CA ALA A 123 -10.41 -9.66 0.96
C ALA A 123 -11.65 -9.10 0.26
N PHE A 124 -11.51 -8.62 -0.97
CA PHE A 124 -12.56 -7.94 -1.73
C PHE A 124 -12.61 -8.48 -3.17
N PRO A 125 -13.24 -9.66 -3.38
CA PRO A 125 -13.24 -10.30 -4.71
C PRO A 125 -13.87 -9.46 -5.84
N ASN A 126 -14.75 -8.52 -5.50
CA ASN A 126 -15.42 -7.64 -6.47
C ASN A 126 -14.67 -6.34 -6.73
N LEU A 127 -13.59 -6.09 -6.00
CA LEU A 127 -12.74 -4.92 -6.19
C LEU A 127 -11.57 -5.29 -7.11
N LYS A 128 -11.44 -4.55 -8.21
CA LYS A 128 -10.30 -4.68 -9.11
C LYS A 128 -9.26 -3.61 -8.74
N ALA A 129 -8.09 -4.05 -8.35
CA ALA A 129 -6.97 -3.17 -7.99
C ALA A 129 -5.80 -3.43 -8.92
N GLU A 130 -5.20 -2.36 -9.45
CA GLU A 130 -4.12 -2.44 -10.42
C GLU A 130 -3.08 -1.36 -10.14
N THR A 131 -1.80 -1.72 -10.15
CA THR A 131 -0.68 -0.77 -10.12
C THR A 131 -0.33 -0.39 -11.55
N LEU A 132 -0.46 0.89 -11.89
CA LEU A 132 -0.20 1.38 -13.25
C LEU A 132 1.26 1.76 -13.47
N CYS A 133 1.91 2.34 -12.48
CA CYS A 133 3.33 2.69 -12.54
C CYS A 133 3.88 2.87 -11.13
N ARG A 134 5.21 2.84 -11.02
CA ARG A 134 5.93 2.98 -9.74
C ARG A 134 7.16 3.85 -9.88
N GLN A 135 7.41 4.67 -8.85
CA GLN A 135 8.65 5.44 -8.75
C GLN A 135 9.88 4.54 -8.71
N SER A 136 9.78 3.36 -8.08
CA SER A 136 10.86 2.37 -8.03
C SER A 136 11.22 1.79 -9.40
N GLU A 137 10.35 1.93 -10.39
CA GLU A 137 10.54 1.49 -11.77
C GLU A 137 10.82 2.64 -12.73
N GLY A 138 11.15 3.82 -12.20
CA GLY A 138 11.55 4.99 -12.98
C GLY A 138 10.44 5.99 -13.29
N ALA A 139 9.19 5.76 -12.84
CA ALA A 139 8.13 6.73 -13.00
C ALA A 139 8.28 7.89 -12.00
N CYS A 140 7.73 9.05 -12.33
CA CYS A 140 7.78 10.21 -11.42
C CYS A 140 6.81 10.08 -10.24
N VAL A 141 5.80 9.23 -10.37
CA VAL A 141 4.81 8.93 -9.31
C VAL A 141 4.50 7.44 -9.29
N CYS A 142 3.86 6.97 -8.20
CA CYS A 142 3.17 5.69 -8.20
C CYS A 142 1.68 5.94 -8.46
N MET A 143 1.03 5.08 -9.25
CA MET A 143 -0.40 5.15 -9.52
C MET A 143 -1.06 3.81 -9.27
N PHE A 144 -2.15 3.82 -8.47
CA PHE A 144 -2.94 2.64 -8.14
C PHE A 144 -4.39 2.89 -8.55
N LYS A 145 -4.92 2.05 -9.43
CA LYS A 145 -6.30 2.16 -9.93
C LYS A 145 -7.20 1.14 -9.27
N PHE A 146 -8.36 1.58 -8.83
CA PHE A 146 -9.39 0.75 -8.21
C PHE A 146 -10.69 0.89 -8.98
N GLU A 147 -11.35 -0.23 -9.23
CA GLU A 147 -12.66 -0.26 -9.91
C GLU A 147 -13.57 -1.30 -9.25
N ARG A 148 -14.86 -0.99 -9.23
CA ARG A 148 -15.93 -1.92 -8.87
C ARG A 148 -17.20 -1.58 -9.63
N PRO A 149 -18.17 -2.52 -9.77
CA PRO A 149 -19.49 -2.18 -10.29
C PRO A 149 -20.15 -1.12 -9.40
N SER A 150 -20.73 -0.12 -10.03
CA SER A 150 -21.43 0.94 -9.31
C SER A 150 -22.86 0.54 -8.94
#